data_ba4084478ee766ff5ad4934628568003
#
_entry.id   ba4084478ee766ff5ad4934628568003
#
_cell.length_a   1.000
_cell.length_b   1.000
_cell.length_c   1.000
_cell.angle_alpha   90.00
_cell.angle_beta   90.00
_cell.angle_gamma   90.00
#
_symmetry.space_group_name_H-M   'P 1'
#
loop_
_entity.id
_entity.type
_entity.pdbx_description
1 polymer ?
#
loop_
_entity_poly.entity_id
_entity_poly.type
_entity_poly.pdbx_seq_one_letter_code
_entity_poly.pdbx_strand_id
1 'polypeptide(L)'
;MSKPFLLFSAMLLAAGLAAADRQLFSIARGGAVFAPFNKTDKVKVTGDRLALELPPKGGRWQGTIVTPKKGEKYFDLSKGAVLAVDVRNNNKYPMHLQMEIVNLKEGKDSNAFAHIAYSSIALLPGEKAPLRVRYGRAVKESSEWAPEGMQRLPDGFVKGDHKIVPDQVAQLRIWTSNPDADRPMRFELSNFRVEEPVKPLPEALKSKEAFYPFIDRFGQYKHADWPGKVTDVAQLGERKLAEDRELAAHPAIPGRNRFGGWSDGPTFEEKKGGWGTVKYKGKWFLTDPEGKLFWSLGMNTTHDKADSVTA
;
A
#
# COMPACT_ATOMS: atom_id res chain seq x y z
N MET A 1 1.89 -33.99 59.09
CA MET A 1 1.03 -32.86 58.64
C MET A 1 1.94 -31.75 58.16
N SER A 2 2.33 -31.74 56.89
CA SER A 2 3.18 -30.76 56.29
C SER A 2 2.32 -29.90 55.31
N LYS A 3 2.29 -28.62 55.55
CA LYS A 3 1.60 -27.61 54.72
C LYS A 3 2.44 -27.28 53.47
N PRO A 4 1.88 -27.20 52.28
CA PRO A 4 2.63 -26.69 51.13
C PRO A 4 2.67 -25.16 51.13
N PHE A 5 3.85 -24.63 50.96
CA PHE A 5 4.14 -23.22 50.69
C PHE A 5 3.75 -22.93 49.23
N LEU A 6 2.75 -22.10 49.02
CA LEU A 6 2.44 -21.51 47.71
C LEU A 6 3.37 -20.31 47.49
N LEU A 7 4.35 -20.47 46.58
CA LEU A 7 5.11 -19.36 46.05
C LEU A 7 4.22 -18.64 45.00
N PHE A 8 3.73 -17.48 45.35
CA PHE A 8 3.18 -16.53 44.39
C PHE A 8 4.36 -15.87 43.67
N SER A 9 4.60 -16.29 42.42
CA SER A 9 5.51 -15.60 41.51
C SER A 9 4.77 -14.40 40.97
N ALA A 10 5.07 -13.20 41.50
CA ALA A 10 4.58 -11.95 40.93
C ALA A 10 5.34 -11.70 39.63
N MET A 11 4.69 -12.02 38.50
CA MET A 11 5.14 -11.57 37.21
C MET A 11 4.87 -10.05 37.11
N LEU A 12 5.91 -9.26 37.34
CA LEU A 12 5.91 -7.85 36.98
C LEU A 12 5.81 -7.79 35.43
N LEU A 13 4.61 -7.56 34.92
CA LEU A 13 4.44 -7.04 33.56
C LEU A 13 5.05 -5.61 33.58
N ALA A 14 6.26 -5.48 33.06
CA ALA A 14 6.76 -4.20 32.62
C ALA A 14 5.88 -3.77 31.43
N ALA A 15 4.78 -3.08 31.71
CA ALA A 15 4.09 -2.29 30.72
C ALA A 15 5.06 -1.20 30.29
N GLY A 16 5.76 -1.43 29.18
CA GLY A 16 6.46 -0.36 28.50
C GLY A 16 5.42 0.73 28.22
N LEU A 17 5.61 1.91 28.79
CA LEU A 17 4.85 3.09 28.46
C LEU A 17 5.08 3.33 26.95
N ALA A 18 4.13 2.85 26.13
CA ALA A 18 4.02 3.32 24.77
C ALA A 18 3.82 4.83 24.87
N ALA A 19 4.69 5.60 24.25
CA ALA A 19 4.50 7.03 24.15
C ALA A 19 3.10 7.28 23.61
N ALA A 20 2.29 8.06 24.32
CA ALA A 20 0.89 8.24 23.98
C ALA A 20 0.81 8.97 22.63
N ASP A 21 0.09 8.40 21.69
CA ASP A 21 -0.24 9.04 20.42
C ASP A 21 -0.78 10.43 20.68
N ARG A 22 -0.19 11.44 20.07
CA ARG A 22 -0.61 12.83 20.23
C ARG A 22 -1.70 13.17 19.21
N GLN A 23 -2.90 13.45 19.68
CA GLN A 23 -3.96 13.98 18.82
C GLN A 23 -3.47 15.27 18.13
N LEU A 24 -3.53 15.31 16.81
CA LEU A 24 -3.11 16.48 16.04
C LEU A 24 -4.10 17.63 16.18
N PHE A 25 -5.40 17.33 16.06
CA PHE A 25 -6.51 18.26 16.30
C PHE A 25 -7.80 17.49 16.59
N SER A 26 -8.78 18.18 17.20
CA SER A 26 -10.15 17.67 17.34
C SER A 26 -11.03 18.19 16.22
N ILE A 27 -11.69 17.28 15.51
CA ILE A 27 -12.65 17.62 14.45
C ILE A 27 -13.84 18.37 15.07
N ALA A 28 -14.39 17.85 16.17
CA ALA A 28 -15.56 18.41 16.84
C ALA A 28 -15.34 19.82 17.37
N ARG A 29 -14.11 20.18 17.73
CA ARG A 29 -13.74 21.50 18.26
C ARG A 29 -13.24 22.48 17.19
N GLY A 30 -13.39 22.14 15.89
CA GLY A 30 -12.94 22.99 14.80
C GLY A 30 -11.42 23.20 14.75
N GLY A 31 -10.66 22.17 15.13
CA GLY A 31 -9.19 22.22 15.14
C GLY A 31 -8.55 22.24 13.75
N ALA A 32 -9.34 22.08 12.69
CA ALA A 32 -8.90 22.15 11.30
C ALA A 32 -10.06 22.60 10.41
N VAL A 33 -9.72 23.03 9.18
CA VAL A 33 -10.69 23.35 8.11
C VAL A 33 -10.69 22.20 7.10
N PHE A 34 -11.86 21.77 6.71
CA PHE A 34 -12.06 20.68 5.75
C PHE A 34 -12.72 21.22 4.50
N ALA A 35 -12.04 21.08 3.38
CA ALA A 35 -12.55 21.50 2.08
C ALA A 35 -12.68 20.29 1.15
N PRO A 36 -13.70 20.25 0.28
CA PRO A 36 -13.77 19.21 -0.76
C PRO A 36 -12.60 19.37 -1.74
N PHE A 37 -12.08 18.25 -2.24
CA PHE A 37 -11.03 18.25 -3.26
C PHE A 37 -11.58 18.77 -4.59
N ASN A 38 -12.79 18.33 -4.95
CA ASN A 38 -13.57 18.86 -6.08
C ASN A 38 -14.89 19.45 -5.59
N LYS A 39 -15.46 20.35 -6.38
CA LYS A 39 -16.76 21.00 -6.07
C LYS A 39 -17.91 20.01 -5.87
N THR A 40 -17.80 18.84 -6.43
CA THR A 40 -18.81 17.77 -6.36
C THR A 40 -18.68 16.88 -5.12
N ASP A 41 -17.52 16.90 -4.47
CA ASP A 41 -17.27 16.09 -3.29
C ASP A 41 -18.02 16.66 -2.08
N LYS A 42 -18.70 15.81 -1.33
CA LYS A 42 -19.40 16.24 -0.12
C LYS A 42 -18.58 15.87 1.10
N VAL A 43 -18.30 16.89 1.91
CA VAL A 43 -17.55 16.76 3.15
C VAL A 43 -18.42 17.27 4.29
N LYS A 44 -18.69 16.42 5.29
CA LYS A 44 -19.56 16.77 6.43
C LYS A 44 -18.91 16.39 7.74
N VAL A 45 -18.82 17.35 8.65
CA VAL A 45 -18.42 17.10 10.04
C VAL A 45 -19.63 16.54 10.82
N THR A 46 -19.43 15.44 11.53
CA THR A 46 -20.43 14.80 12.39
C THR A 46 -19.76 14.36 13.68
N GLY A 47 -19.90 15.16 14.74
CA GLY A 47 -19.15 14.96 15.97
C GLY A 47 -17.64 14.97 15.70
N ASP A 48 -16.91 13.96 16.16
CA ASP A 48 -15.46 13.84 15.95
C ASP A 48 -15.08 13.00 14.70
N ARG A 49 -15.96 13.00 13.70
CA ARG A 49 -15.79 12.31 12.42
C ARG A 49 -16.02 13.25 11.26
N LEU A 50 -15.30 13.00 10.20
CA LEU A 50 -15.47 13.61 8.90
C LEU A 50 -16.07 12.56 7.97
N ALA A 51 -17.32 12.75 7.56
CA ALA A 51 -17.98 11.88 6.59
C ALA A 51 -17.81 12.45 5.18
N LEU A 52 -17.39 11.60 4.24
CA LEU A 52 -17.23 11.96 2.84
C LEU A 52 -18.16 11.12 1.95
N GLU A 53 -18.75 11.80 0.97
CA GLU A 53 -19.45 11.18 -0.14
C GLU A 53 -18.92 11.76 -1.45
N LEU A 54 -18.31 10.89 -2.25
CA LEU A 54 -17.73 11.20 -3.54
C LEU A 54 -18.69 10.69 -4.61
N PRO A 55 -19.29 11.58 -5.42
CA PRO A 55 -20.24 11.15 -6.46
C PRO A 55 -19.53 10.44 -7.61
N PRO A 56 -20.23 9.54 -8.33
CA PRO A 56 -19.70 8.97 -9.56
C PRO A 56 -19.43 10.09 -10.58
N LYS A 57 -18.38 9.92 -11.38
CA LYS A 57 -17.96 10.89 -12.41
C LYS A 57 -17.57 12.28 -11.86
N GLY A 58 -17.26 12.39 -10.57
CA GLY A 58 -16.89 13.65 -9.93
C GLY A 58 -15.52 14.21 -10.28
N GLY A 59 -14.75 13.48 -11.09
CA GLY A 59 -13.41 13.85 -11.51
C GLY A 59 -12.37 12.76 -11.23
N ARG A 60 -11.15 12.96 -11.73
CA ARG A 60 -10.07 11.97 -11.57
C ARG A 60 -9.58 11.85 -10.12
N TRP A 61 -9.61 12.96 -9.39
CA TRP A 61 -9.11 13.08 -8.03
C TRP A 61 -10.27 13.56 -7.15
N GLN A 62 -10.69 12.78 -6.19
CA GLN A 62 -11.79 13.12 -5.29
C GLN A 62 -11.40 12.86 -3.83
N GLY A 63 -11.88 13.70 -2.92
CA GLY A 63 -11.58 13.59 -1.50
C GLY A 63 -11.68 14.90 -0.73
N THR A 64 -10.76 15.12 0.21
CA THR A 64 -10.74 16.31 1.06
C THR A 64 -9.32 16.87 1.21
N ILE A 65 -9.27 18.19 1.34
CA ILE A 65 -8.09 18.93 1.77
C ILE A 65 -8.33 19.39 3.20
N VAL A 66 -7.37 19.12 4.08
CA VAL A 66 -7.42 19.52 5.48
C VAL A 66 -6.32 20.55 5.71
N THR A 67 -6.70 21.71 6.21
CA THR A 67 -5.78 22.81 6.55
C THR A 67 -5.90 23.17 8.03
N PRO A 68 -4.87 23.82 8.61
CA PRO A 68 -4.96 24.33 9.96
C PRO A 68 -6.20 25.22 10.15
N LYS A 69 -6.66 25.35 11.38
CA LYS A 69 -7.78 26.25 11.70
C LYS A 69 -7.43 27.69 11.32
N LYS A 70 -8.47 28.52 11.13
CA LYS A 70 -8.29 29.93 10.81
C LYS A 70 -7.38 30.62 11.83
N GLY A 71 -6.35 31.29 11.33
CA GLY A 71 -5.35 32.00 12.14
C GLY A 71 -4.07 31.19 12.41
N GLU A 72 -4.05 29.90 12.13
CA GLU A 72 -2.85 29.06 12.14
C GLU A 72 -2.36 28.82 10.72
N LYS A 73 -1.05 28.92 10.50
CA LYS A 73 -0.44 28.77 9.17
C LYS A 73 -0.09 27.31 8.87
N TYR A 74 0.31 26.54 9.88
CA TYR A 74 0.83 25.19 9.74
C TYR A 74 0.32 24.25 10.83
N PHE A 75 0.25 22.96 10.52
CA PHE A 75 0.25 21.89 11.51
C PHE A 75 1.68 21.65 11.99
N ASP A 76 1.84 21.42 13.28
CA ASP A 76 3.13 21.02 13.87
C ASP A 76 3.14 19.49 14.10
N LEU A 77 3.94 18.78 13.29
CA LEU A 77 4.19 17.35 13.39
C LEU A 77 5.59 17.03 13.97
N SER A 78 6.32 18.02 14.49
CA SER A 78 7.73 17.88 14.92
C SER A 78 7.97 16.86 16.04
N LYS A 79 6.92 16.51 16.80
CA LYS A 79 7.00 15.59 17.93
C LYS A 79 6.74 14.12 17.59
N GLY A 80 6.83 13.73 16.32
CA GLY A 80 6.67 12.34 15.89
C GLY A 80 7.27 12.11 14.52
N ALA A 81 7.01 10.96 13.96
CA ALA A 81 7.51 10.55 12.65
C ALA A 81 6.43 10.00 11.70
N VAL A 82 5.24 9.77 12.22
CA VAL A 82 4.10 9.21 11.47
C VAL A 82 2.86 10.03 11.73
N LEU A 83 2.18 10.46 10.67
CA LEU A 83 0.83 10.96 10.74
C LEU A 83 -0.15 9.80 10.47
N ALA A 84 -1.10 9.62 11.36
CA ALA A 84 -2.13 8.59 11.21
C ALA A 84 -3.53 9.21 11.23
N VAL A 85 -4.44 8.63 10.46
CA VAL A 85 -5.87 8.90 10.47
C VAL A 85 -6.64 7.59 10.40
N ASP A 86 -7.62 7.41 11.25
CA ASP A 86 -8.50 6.25 11.18
C ASP A 86 -9.49 6.42 10.03
N VAL A 87 -9.52 5.44 9.14
CA VAL A 87 -10.38 5.40 7.97
C VAL A 87 -11.37 4.26 8.11
N ARG A 88 -12.65 4.49 7.81
CA ARG A 88 -13.69 3.47 7.72
C ARG A 88 -14.30 3.43 6.33
N ASN A 89 -14.28 2.27 5.71
CA ASN A 89 -14.97 2.02 4.45
C ASN A 89 -16.47 1.78 4.69
N ASN A 90 -17.32 2.70 4.26
CA ASN A 90 -18.79 2.60 4.37
C ASN A 90 -19.44 2.07 3.08
N ASN A 91 -18.66 1.55 2.15
CA ASN A 91 -19.15 0.96 0.90
C ASN A 91 -19.37 -0.55 1.04
N LYS A 92 -20.12 -1.12 0.09
CA LYS A 92 -20.25 -2.57 -0.10
C LYS A 92 -19.18 -3.17 -1.02
N TYR A 93 -18.13 -2.42 -1.32
CA TYR A 93 -17.02 -2.79 -2.21
C TYR A 93 -15.70 -2.28 -1.64
N PRO A 94 -14.56 -2.88 -2.02
CA PRO A 94 -13.24 -2.41 -1.60
C PRO A 94 -12.98 -0.98 -2.07
N MET A 95 -12.27 -0.22 -1.26
CA MET A 95 -11.84 1.13 -1.62
C MET A 95 -10.35 1.33 -1.40
N HIS A 96 -9.77 2.28 -2.12
CA HIS A 96 -8.38 2.69 -1.98
C HIS A 96 -8.32 4.18 -1.72
N LEU A 97 -7.58 4.59 -0.69
CA LEU A 97 -7.31 5.99 -0.35
C LEU A 97 -5.83 6.26 -0.27
N GLN A 98 -5.46 7.47 -0.62
CA GLN A 98 -4.13 8.03 -0.43
C GLN A 98 -4.20 9.23 0.49
N MET A 99 -3.19 9.40 1.34
CA MET A 99 -2.98 10.59 2.15
C MET A 99 -1.62 11.20 1.84
N GLU A 100 -1.59 12.50 1.71
CA GLU A 100 -0.39 13.31 1.49
C GLU A 100 -0.21 14.31 2.62
N ILE A 101 1.01 14.45 3.09
CA ILE A 101 1.49 15.54 3.95
C ILE A 101 2.21 16.51 3.05
N VAL A 102 1.81 17.79 3.05
CA VAL A 102 2.31 18.79 2.10
C VAL A 102 2.87 20.00 2.82
N ASN A 103 4.14 20.30 2.57
CA ASN A 103 4.72 21.60 2.84
C ASN A 103 4.50 22.50 1.62
N LEU A 104 3.90 23.67 1.81
CA LEU A 104 3.88 24.70 0.78
C LEU A 104 5.11 25.58 0.98
N LYS A 105 6.08 25.52 0.06
CA LYS A 105 7.14 26.52 0.03
C LYS A 105 6.60 27.85 -0.49
N GLU A 106 6.98 28.91 0.20
CA GLU A 106 6.87 30.25 -0.36
C GLU A 106 7.95 30.37 -1.45
N GLY A 107 7.53 30.46 -2.72
CA GLY A 107 8.42 30.63 -3.85
C GLY A 107 8.29 29.55 -4.94
N LYS A 108 8.88 29.83 -6.08
CA LYS A 108 8.80 29.05 -7.34
C LYS A 108 9.60 27.74 -7.31
N ASP A 109 9.42 26.88 -6.32
CA ASP A 109 9.98 25.53 -6.42
C ASP A 109 9.08 24.70 -7.33
N SER A 110 9.51 24.49 -8.56
CA SER A 110 8.76 23.80 -9.60
C SER A 110 8.58 22.29 -9.33
N ASN A 111 9.24 21.75 -8.31
CA ASN A 111 9.11 20.35 -7.94
C ASN A 111 8.12 20.17 -6.79
N ALA A 112 6.83 20.11 -7.13
CA ALA A 112 5.76 19.90 -6.16
C ALA A 112 5.92 18.62 -5.34
N PHE A 113 6.63 17.61 -5.85
CA PHE A 113 6.85 16.33 -5.16
C PHE A 113 7.96 16.39 -4.11
N ALA A 114 8.87 17.35 -4.19
CA ALA A 114 9.97 17.52 -3.23
C ALA A 114 9.51 17.78 -1.79
N HIS A 115 8.26 18.18 -1.60
CA HIS A 115 7.70 18.60 -0.32
C HIS A 115 6.42 17.83 0.03
N ILE A 116 6.29 16.60 -0.48
CA ILE A 116 5.15 15.72 -0.24
C ILE A 116 5.65 14.39 0.30
N ALA A 117 5.16 13.98 1.47
CA ALA A 117 5.22 12.60 1.93
C ALA A 117 3.83 11.98 1.78
N TYR A 118 3.73 10.75 1.31
CA TYR A 118 2.44 10.13 1.07
C TYR A 118 2.43 8.62 1.35
N SER A 119 1.24 8.10 1.59
CA SER A 119 0.98 6.67 1.69
C SER A 119 -0.45 6.36 1.27
N SER A 120 -0.76 5.09 1.11
CA SER A 120 -2.10 4.63 0.72
C SER A 120 -2.54 3.41 1.50
N ILE A 121 -3.86 3.20 1.54
CA ILE A 121 -4.49 2.03 2.14
C ILE A 121 -5.60 1.51 1.25
N ALA A 122 -5.72 0.18 1.16
CA ALA A 122 -6.87 -0.49 0.61
C ALA A 122 -7.69 -1.09 1.76
N LEU A 123 -9.00 -0.87 1.77
CA LEU A 123 -9.92 -1.35 2.78
C LEU A 123 -11.05 -2.17 2.16
N LEU A 124 -11.34 -3.32 2.76
CA LEU A 124 -12.50 -4.13 2.42
C LEU A 124 -13.81 -3.46 2.87
N PRO A 125 -14.98 -3.91 2.38
CA PRO A 125 -16.28 -3.40 2.80
C PRO A 125 -16.47 -3.41 4.33
N GLY A 126 -16.80 -2.27 4.91
CA GLY A 126 -17.03 -2.10 6.35
C GLY A 126 -15.78 -2.07 7.22
N GLU A 127 -14.60 -2.31 6.65
CA GLU A 127 -13.33 -2.33 7.38
C GLU A 127 -12.97 -0.94 7.90
N LYS A 128 -12.34 -0.94 9.08
CA LYS A 128 -11.73 0.23 9.70
C LYS A 128 -10.27 -0.05 9.98
N ALA A 129 -9.38 0.82 9.46
CA ALA A 129 -7.95 0.75 9.78
C ALA A 129 -7.29 2.13 9.69
N PRO A 130 -6.14 2.33 10.33
CA PRO A 130 -5.40 3.59 10.24
C PRO A 130 -4.63 3.68 8.92
N LEU A 131 -4.82 4.79 8.20
CA LEU A 131 -3.94 5.21 7.12
C LEU A 131 -2.79 6.00 7.72
N ARG A 132 -1.57 5.53 7.50
CA ARG A 132 -0.34 6.11 8.07
C ARG A 132 0.56 6.66 7.00
N VAL A 133 1.05 7.88 7.19
CA VAL A 133 2.10 8.49 6.37
C VAL A 133 3.30 8.75 7.24
N ARG A 134 4.40 8.11 6.93
CA ARG A 134 5.69 8.40 7.53
C ARG A 134 6.30 9.64 6.86
N TYR A 135 6.79 10.57 7.66
CA TYR A 135 7.45 11.81 7.20
C TYR A 135 8.80 12.04 7.88
N GLY A 136 9.10 11.31 8.93
CA GLY A 136 10.37 11.36 9.64
C GLY A 136 11.05 9.99 9.66
N ARG A 137 12.37 9.99 9.75
CA ARG A 137 13.12 8.78 10.07
C ARG A 137 13.12 8.59 11.58
N ALA A 138 12.75 7.41 12.03
CA ALA A 138 12.82 7.05 13.43
C ALA A 138 14.23 7.10 14.01
N VAL A 139 15.22 7.11 13.17
CA VAL A 139 16.58 6.75 13.55
C VAL A 139 17.58 7.66 12.87
N LYS A 140 17.73 8.87 13.40
CA LYS A 140 18.98 9.61 13.25
C LYS A 140 20.16 8.94 13.97
N GLU A 141 19.86 7.99 14.84
CA GLU A 141 20.85 7.48 15.82
C GLU A 141 21.36 6.08 15.51
N SER A 142 20.78 5.34 14.55
CA SER A 142 21.10 3.93 14.50
C SER A 142 21.90 3.45 13.31
N SER A 143 22.03 4.16 12.25
CA SER A 143 23.02 3.74 11.24
C SER A 143 22.96 4.52 9.94
N GLU A 144 24.12 4.83 9.42
CA GLU A 144 24.40 5.35 8.08
C GLU A 144 23.92 4.42 6.95
N TRP A 145 23.44 3.21 7.26
CA TRP A 145 23.16 2.20 6.25
C TRP A 145 21.67 1.82 6.08
N ALA A 146 20.75 2.35 6.86
CA ALA A 146 19.34 1.91 6.84
C ALA A 146 18.80 1.79 5.41
N PRO A 147 18.22 0.64 5.02
CA PRO A 147 17.68 0.45 3.68
C PRO A 147 16.55 1.43 3.40
N GLU A 148 16.70 2.20 2.34
CA GLU A 148 15.70 3.15 1.89
C GLU A 148 14.73 2.48 0.91
N GLY A 149 13.45 2.87 0.97
CA GLY A 149 12.46 2.45 0.00
C GLY A 149 11.90 1.04 0.14
N MET A 150 12.29 0.26 1.14
CA MET A 150 11.72 -1.06 1.37
C MET A 150 10.36 -0.96 2.07
N GLN A 151 9.33 -1.48 1.44
CA GLN A 151 8.00 -1.59 2.04
C GLN A 151 8.02 -2.59 3.20
N ARG A 152 7.17 -2.36 4.22
CA ARG A 152 6.98 -3.23 5.39
C ARG A 152 8.14 -3.30 6.39
N LEU A 153 9.17 -2.52 6.22
CA LEU A 153 10.08 -2.29 7.34
C LEU A 153 9.42 -1.32 8.31
N PRO A 154 9.41 -1.59 9.62
CA PRO A 154 8.71 -0.76 10.61
C PRO A 154 9.07 0.71 10.51
N ASP A 155 10.31 1.03 10.13
CA ASP A 155 10.85 2.38 10.06
C ASP A 155 11.49 2.76 8.73
N GLY A 156 11.41 1.88 7.72
CA GLY A 156 12.21 2.00 6.51
C GLY A 156 11.62 2.83 5.38
N PHE A 157 10.33 3.17 5.41
CA PHE A 157 9.69 3.64 4.19
C PHE A 157 9.06 5.02 4.31
N VAL A 158 9.72 6.01 3.73
CA VAL A 158 9.15 7.33 3.47
C VAL A 158 8.94 7.46 1.97
N LYS A 159 7.68 7.59 1.53
CA LYS A 159 7.35 7.93 0.15
C LYS A 159 7.34 9.43 -0.02
N GLY A 160 7.98 9.90 -1.07
CA GLY A 160 8.15 11.31 -1.37
C GLY A 160 9.61 11.72 -1.28
N ASP A 161 9.87 12.97 -1.49
CA ASP A 161 11.25 13.50 -1.65
C ASP A 161 11.95 13.85 -0.32
N HIS A 162 11.50 13.30 0.80
CA HIS A 162 12.13 13.38 2.12
C HIS A 162 12.45 14.78 2.68
N LYS A 163 11.85 15.81 2.09
CA LYS A 163 12.09 17.22 2.50
C LYS A 163 10.93 17.81 3.31
N ILE A 164 10.17 16.95 3.99
CA ILE A 164 9.13 17.44 4.89
C ILE A 164 9.77 18.17 6.07
N VAL A 165 9.36 19.41 6.26
CA VAL A 165 9.64 20.22 7.44
C VAL A 165 8.46 20.02 8.40
N PRO A 166 8.61 19.25 9.48
CA PRO A 166 7.47 18.76 10.26
C PRO A 166 6.63 19.83 10.95
N ASP A 167 7.21 20.97 11.29
CA ASP A 167 6.53 22.12 11.91
C ASP A 167 5.94 23.11 10.89
N GLN A 168 6.05 22.80 9.59
CA GLN A 168 5.58 23.66 8.50
C GLN A 168 4.62 22.93 7.54
N VAL A 169 3.81 22.02 8.05
CA VAL A 169 2.85 21.29 7.22
C VAL A 169 1.63 22.16 6.95
N ALA A 170 1.49 22.60 5.71
CA ALA A 170 0.44 23.53 5.31
C ALA A 170 -0.91 22.84 5.08
N GLN A 171 -0.90 21.61 4.58
CA GLN A 171 -2.13 20.86 4.33
C GLN A 171 -1.91 19.35 4.33
N LEU A 172 -2.99 18.64 4.61
CA LEU A 172 -3.13 17.22 4.38
C LEU A 172 -4.12 17.02 3.24
N ARG A 173 -3.81 16.14 2.30
CA ARG A 173 -4.72 15.80 1.21
C ARG A 173 -5.08 14.33 1.35
N ILE A 174 -6.37 14.02 1.40
CA ILE A 174 -6.86 12.65 1.47
C ILE A 174 -7.77 12.44 0.29
N TRP A 175 -7.38 11.55 -0.60
CA TRP A 175 -8.03 11.43 -1.90
C TRP A 175 -7.95 10.02 -2.47
N THR A 176 -8.78 9.76 -3.45
CA THR A 176 -8.72 8.57 -4.29
C THR A 176 -8.52 8.98 -5.75
N SER A 177 -7.69 8.23 -6.46
CA SER A 177 -7.60 8.33 -7.90
C SER A 177 -8.52 7.28 -8.52
N ASN A 178 -9.30 7.71 -9.50
CA ASN A 178 -10.19 6.84 -10.22
C ASN A 178 -11.25 6.18 -9.32
N PRO A 179 -12.13 6.97 -8.67
CA PRO A 179 -13.32 6.40 -8.07
C PRO A 179 -14.12 5.68 -9.15
N ASP A 180 -14.76 4.59 -8.78
CA ASP A 180 -15.64 3.84 -9.67
C ASP A 180 -16.62 4.82 -10.36
N ALA A 181 -16.58 4.86 -11.68
CA ALA A 181 -17.34 5.83 -12.47
C ALA A 181 -18.87 5.71 -12.28
N ASP A 182 -19.33 4.57 -11.80
CA ASP A 182 -20.75 4.21 -11.74
C ASP A 182 -21.32 4.19 -10.34
N ARG A 183 -20.49 4.32 -9.28
CA ARG A 183 -20.91 4.21 -7.88
C ARG A 183 -20.37 5.35 -7.03
N PRO A 184 -21.19 5.90 -6.10
CA PRO A 184 -20.69 6.86 -5.13
C PRO A 184 -19.80 6.16 -4.11
N MET A 185 -18.67 6.76 -3.73
CA MET A 185 -17.81 6.27 -2.66
C MET A 185 -18.12 6.99 -1.35
N ARG A 186 -18.25 6.23 -0.25
CA ARG A 186 -18.52 6.77 1.09
C ARG A 186 -17.52 6.23 2.09
N PHE A 187 -16.96 7.13 2.89
CA PHE A 187 -16.04 6.75 3.97
C PHE A 187 -16.04 7.79 5.08
N GLU A 188 -15.49 7.41 6.22
CA GLU A 188 -15.31 8.29 7.37
C GLU A 188 -13.83 8.37 7.73
N LEU A 189 -13.43 9.56 8.17
CA LEU A 189 -12.12 9.85 8.74
C LEU A 189 -12.30 10.30 10.19
N SER A 190 -11.41 9.86 11.07
CA SER A 190 -11.40 10.25 12.48
C SER A 190 -10.00 10.16 13.08
N ASN A 191 -9.82 10.70 14.28
CA ASN A 191 -8.63 10.49 15.07
C ASN A 191 -7.32 10.80 14.33
N PHE A 192 -7.19 12.05 13.85
CA PHE A 192 -5.94 12.55 13.29
C PHE A 192 -4.91 12.69 14.41
N ARG A 193 -3.80 11.96 14.31
CA ARG A 193 -2.80 11.91 15.36
C ARG A 193 -1.39 11.78 14.81
N VAL A 194 -0.44 12.22 15.60
CA VAL A 194 0.99 12.02 15.38
C VAL A 194 1.44 10.85 16.26
N GLU A 195 2.02 9.85 15.62
CA GLU A 195 2.56 8.66 16.27
C GLU A 195 4.08 8.76 16.35
N GLU A 196 4.63 8.25 17.46
CA GLU A 196 6.06 8.04 17.60
C GLU A 196 6.51 6.91 16.66
N PRO A 197 7.78 6.93 16.22
CA PRO A 197 8.34 5.81 15.49
C PRO A 197 8.36 4.55 16.36
N VAL A 198 8.22 3.39 15.69
CA VAL A 198 8.35 2.10 16.36
C VAL A 198 9.73 1.96 16.98
N LYS A 199 9.80 1.74 18.29
CA LYS A 199 11.04 1.50 19.03
C LYS A 199 10.87 0.27 19.95
N PRO A 200 11.88 -0.58 20.14
CA PRO A 200 13.18 -0.56 19.48
C PRO A 200 13.13 -1.05 18.03
N LEU A 201 14.17 -0.72 17.27
CA LEU A 201 14.34 -1.28 15.93
C LEU A 201 14.46 -2.81 16.03
N PRO A 202 13.84 -3.56 15.09
CA PRO A 202 14.11 -4.99 14.93
C PRO A 202 15.61 -5.26 14.83
N GLU A 203 16.08 -6.37 15.41
CA GLU A 203 17.50 -6.75 15.40
C GLU A 203 18.09 -6.71 13.98
N ALA A 204 17.33 -7.21 12.99
CA ALA A 204 17.75 -7.19 11.58
C ALA A 204 18.08 -5.80 11.03
N LEU A 205 17.54 -4.74 11.62
CA LEU A 205 17.73 -3.36 11.15
C LEU A 205 18.80 -2.60 11.93
N LYS A 206 19.46 -3.24 12.91
CA LYS A 206 20.47 -2.59 13.74
C LYS A 206 21.82 -2.41 13.03
N SER A 207 22.16 -3.28 12.09
CA SER A 207 23.39 -3.17 11.31
C SER A 207 23.25 -3.79 9.92
N LYS A 208 24.18 -3.43 9.03
CA LYS A 208 24.27 -4.02 7.68
C LYS A 208 24.48 -5.54 7.74
N GLU A 209 25.32 -5.99 8.64
CA GLU A 209 25.67 -7.41 8.83
C GLU A 209 24.49 -8.22 9.37
N ALA A 210 23.67 -7.61 10.25
CA ALA A 210 22.46 -8.25 10.76
C ALA A 210 21.39 -8.35 9.68
N PHE A 211 21.32 -7.39 8.75
CA PHE A 211 20.33 -7.35 7.69
C PHE A 211 20.68 -8.27 6.53
N TYR A 212 21.92 -8.24 6.04
CA TYR A 212 22.34 -8.99 4.87
C TYR A 212 22.89 -10.39 5.25
N PRO A 213 22.65 -11.41 4.42
CA PRO A 213 21.73 -11.41 3.28
C PRO A 213 20.27 -11.33 3.76
N PHE A 214 19.46 -10.45 3.16
CA PHE A 214 18.05 -10.30 3.53
C PHE A 214 17.12 -11.28 2.81
N ILE A 215 17.65 -11.99 1.81
CA ILE A 215 16.96 -13.06 1.08
C ILE A 215 17.48 -14.41 1.57
N ASP A 216 16.57 -15.33 1.85
CA ASP A 216 16.89 -16.70 2.21
C ASP A 216 17.17 -17.58 0.97
N ARG A 217 17.51 -18.85 1.20
CA ARG A 217 17.79 -19.83 0.14
C ARG A 217 16.60 -20.13 -0.77
N PHE A 218 15.41 -19.71 -0.41
CA PHE A 218 14.18 -19.86 -1.20
C PHE A 218 13.77 -18.58 -1.93
N GLY A 219 14.61 -17.55 -1.94
CA GLY A 219 14.30 -16.27 -2.56
C GLY A 219 13.32 -15.41 -1.76
N GLN A 220 13.09 -15.69 -0.47
CA GLN A 220 12.13 -15.03 0.38
C GLN A 220 12.82 -14.09 1.37
N TYR A 221 12.09 -13.04 1.79
CA TYR A 221 12.59 -12.15 2.84
C TYR A 221 12.85 -12.92 4.14
N LYS A 222 14.10 -12.83 4.63
CA LYS A 222 14.60 -13.66 5.74
C LYS A 222 14.05 -13.24 7.09
N HIS A 223 13.86 -11.95 7.31
CA HIS A 223 13.63 -11.36 8.64
C HIS A 223 12.14 -11.17 9.00
N ALA A 224 11.23 -11.81 8.29
CA ALA A 224 9.83 -11.88 8.65
C ALA A 224 9.26 -13.26 8.39
N ASP A 225 8.22 -13.62 9.14
CA ASP A 225 7.43 -14.81 8.93
C ASP A 225 6.02 -14.44 8.46
N TRP A 226 5.44 -15.29 7.63
CA TRP A 226 4.07 -15.17 7.16
C TRP A 226 3.47 -16.54 6.85
N PRO A 227 2.14 -16.66 6.86
CA PRO A 227 1.48 -17.90 6.48
C PRO A 227 1.90 -18.33 5.07
N GLY A 228 2.44 -19.52 4.95
CA GLY A 228 2.92 -20.06 3.69
C GLY A 228 4.36 -19.71 3.32
N LYS A 229 5.18 -19.09 4.19
CA LYS A 229 6.62 -18.98 3.96
C LYS A 229 7.23 -20.38 3.84
N VAL A 230 8.06 -20.58 2.82
CA VAL A 230 8.76 -21.86 2.60
C VAL A 230 9.94 -21.96 3.55
N THR A 231 10.01 -23.01 4.33
CA THR A 231 11.10 -23.26 5.28
C THR A 231 11.88 -24.54 4.95
N ASP A 232 11.29 -25.42 4.14
CA ASP A 232 11.85 -26.70 3.75
C ASP A 232 11.65 -26.98 2.25
N VAL A 233 12.58 -27.72 1.63
CA VAL A 233 12.50 -28.13 0.22
C VAL A 233 11.32 -29.06 -0.03
N ALA A 234 10.95 -29.90 0.93
CA ALA A 234 9.80 -30.80 0.81
C ALA A 234 8.50 -30.02 0.54
N GLN A 235 8.34 -28.86 1.17
CA GLN A 235 7.17 -27.99 0.95
C GLN A 235 7.04 -27.50 -0.50
N LEU A 236 8.15 -27.32 -1.22
CA LEU A 236 8.12 -26.99 -2.66
C LEU A 236 7.56 -28.16 -3.47
N GLY A 237 7.95 -29.39 -3.13
CA GLY A 237 7.40 -30.60 -3.76
C GLY A 237 5.90 -30.76 -3.50
N GLU A 238 5.47 -30.53 -2.28
CA GLU A 238 4.04 -30.58 -1.91
C GLU A 238 3.22 -29.52 -2.66
N ARG A 239 3.73 -28.30 -2.76
CA ARG A 239 3.08 -27.21 -3.52
C ARG A 239 2.99 -27.53 -4.99
N LYS A 240 4.08 -28.06 -5.58
CA LYS A 240 4.04 -28.50 -6.98
C LYS A 240 2.96 -29.56 -7.21
N LEU A 241 2.88 -30.56 -6.34
CA LEU A 241 1.86 -31.60 -6.45
C LEU A 241 0.43 -31.03 -6.28
N ALA A 242 0.25 -30.04 -5.41
CA ALA A 242 -1.04 -29.38 -5.24
C ALA A 242 -1.42 -28.58 -6.49
N GLU A 243 -0.48 -27.83 -7.06
CA GLU A 243 -0.66 -27.08 -8.31
C GLU A 243 -0.96 -28.02 -9.48
N ASP A 244 -0.21 -29.13 -9.64
CA ASP A 244 -0.44 -30.12 -10.69
C ASP A 244 -1.87 -30.69 -10.60
N ARG A 245 -2.40 -30.94 -9.39
CA ARG A 245 -3.79 -31.38 -9.19
C ARG A 245 -4.80 -30.32 -9.55
N GLU A 246 -4.55 -29.09 -9.17
CA GLU A 246 -5.42 -27.95 -9.51
C GLU A 246 -5.47 -27.72 -11.01
N LEU A 247 -4.32 -27.72 -11.69
CA LEU A 247 -4.24 -27.60 -13.14
C LEU A 247 -4.96 -28.74 -13.87
N ALA A 248 -4.84 -29.96 -13.35
CA ALA A 248 -5.58 -31.11 -13.89
C ALA A 248 -7.10 -30.97 -13.75
N ALA A 249 -7.55 -30.35 -12.64
CA ALA A 249 -8.97 -30.08 -12.40
C ALA A 249 -9.52 -28.91 -13.25
N HIS A 250 -8.64 -28.05 -13.78
CA HIS A 250 -8.98 -26.90 -14.60
C HIS A 250 -8.35 -27.02 -15.99
N PRO A 251 -8.89 -27.87 -16.86
CA PRO A 251 -8.34 -28.09 -18.20
C PRO A 251 -8.35 -26.81 -19.03
N ALA A 252 -7.48 -26.77 -20.03
CA ALA A 252 -7.39 -25.64 -20.95
C ALA A 252 -8.75 -25.30 -21.59
N ILE A 253 -8.95 -24.02 -21.84
CA ILE A 253 -10.19 -23.53 -22.50
C ILE A 253 -10.40 -24.26 -23.82
N PRO A 254 -11.57 -24.87 -24.06
CA PRO A 254 -11.86 -25.56 -25.32
C PRO A 254 -11.66 -24.63 -26.53
N GLY A 255 -11.26 -25.22 -27.66
CA GLY A 255 -11.05 -24.48 -28.91
C GLY A 255 -9.74 -23.69 -28.97
N ARG A 256 -8.81 -23.91 -28.00
CA ARG A 256 -7.47 -23.34 -28.02
C ARG A 256 -6.39 -24.43 -28.03
N ASN A 257 -5.34 -24.20 -28.82
CA ASN A 257 -4.16 -25.06 -28.79
C ASN A 257 -3.23 -24.70 -27.61
N ARG A 258 -2.11 -25.39 -27.48
CA ARG A 258 -1.12 -25.20 -26.39
C ARG A 258 -0.52 -23.80 -26.30
N PHE A 259 -0.59 -23.01 -27.34
CA PHE A 259 -0.15 -21.59 -27.37
C PHE A 259 -1.29 -20.61 -27.15
N GLY A 260 -2.52 -21.09 -26.97
CA GLY A 260 -3.71 -20.26 -26.82
C GLY A 260 -4.31 -19.80 -28.16
N GLY A 261 -3.79 -20.26 -29.28
CA GLY A 261 -4.34 -20.00 -30.60
C GLY A 261 -5.68 -20.70 -30.84
N TRP A 262 -6.49 -20.18 -31.75
CA TRP A 262 -7.80 -20.74 -32.13
C TRP A 262 -7.64 -22.06 -32.87
N SER A 263 -7.76 -23.19 -32.17
CA SER A 263 -7.54 -24.55 -32.73
C SER A 263 -8.48 -24.86 -33.90
N ASP A 264 -9.74 -24.45 -33.83
CA ASP A 264 -10.76 -24.73 -34.83
C ASP A 264 -10.76 -23.71 -36.00
N GLY A 265 -9.86 -22.71 -35.90
CA GLY A 265 -9.72 -21.67 -36.93
C GLY A 265 -8.76 -22.07 -38.06
N PRO A 266 -8.57 -21.15 -39.01
CA PRO A 266 -7.66 -21.38 -40.16
C PRO A 266 -6.22 -21.58 -39.64
N THR A 267 -5.45 -22.35 -40.44
CA THR A 267 -3.99 -22.50 -40.24
C THR A 267 -3.26 -21.77 -41.35
N PHE A 268 -2.29 -20.95 -41.01
CA PHE A 268 -1.42 -20.24 -41.94
C PHE A 268 -0.06 -20.95 -41.95
N GLU A 269 0.13 -21.84 -42.91
CA GLU A 269 1.30 -22.71 -42.99
C GLU A 269 2.61 -21.93 -43.06
N GLU A 270 2.62 -20.80 -43.76
CA GLU A 270 3.76 -19.89 -43.90
C GLU A 270 4.13 -19.15 -42.62
N LYS A 271 3.32 -19.28 -41.58
CA LYS A 271 3.51 -18.65 -40.27
C LYS A 271 3.92 -19.65 -39.17
N LYS A 272 4.05 -20.92 -39.51
CA LYS A 272 4.51 -21.94 -38.57
C LYS A 272 5.96 -21.75 -38.14
N GLY A 273 6.29 -22.19 -36.95
CA GLY A 273 7.63 -22.17 -36.38
C GLY A 273 7.95 -20.96 -35.51
N GLY A 274 7.10 -19.95 -35.46
CA GLY A 274 7.27 -18.77 -34.62
C GLY A 274 6.02 -17.92 -34.49
N TRP A 275 6.10 -16.89 -33.67
CA TRP A 275 5.05 -15.89 -33.59
C TRP A 275 5.09 -14.98 -34.82
N GLY A 276 3.94 -14.70 -35.40
CA GLY A 276 3.84 -13.89 -36.59
C GLY A 276 2.59 -13.02 -36.64
N THR A 277 2.38 -12.38 -37.79
CA THR A 277 1.16 -11.60 -38.06
C THR A 277 0.56 -12.00 -39.39
N VAL A 278 -0.76 -11.94 -39.51
CA VAL A 278 -1.49 -12.23 -40.74
C VAL A 278 -2.69 -11.31 -40.87
N LYS A 279 -3.05 -10.99 -42.09
CA LYS A 279 -4.30 -10.26 -42.37
C LYS A 279 -5.40 -11.29 -42.74
N TYR A 280 -6.39 -11.41 -41.85
CA TYR A 280 -7.52 -12.32 -42.04
C TYR A 280 -8.84 -11.55 -42.03
N LYS A 281 -9.67 -11.74 -43.02
CA LYS A 281 -10.96 -11.02 -43.20
C LYS A 281 -10.81 -9.51 -43.02
N GLY A 282 -9.76 -8.94 -43.59
CA GLY A 282 -9.50 -7.48 -43.55
C GLY A 282 -8.91 -6.92 -42.29
N LYS A 283 -8.69 -7.72 -41.22
CA LYS A 283 -8.10 -7.31 -39.95
C LYS A 283 -6.76 -7.99 -39.70
N TRP A 284 -5.85 -7.32 -38.98
CA TRP A 284 -4.59 -7.89 -38.56
C TRP A 284 -4.76 -8.71 -37.27
N PHE A 285 -4.16 -9.90 -37.29
CA PHE A 285 -4.11 -10.81 -36.15
C PHE A 285 -2.66 -11.27 -35.91
N LEU A 286 -2.38 -11.67 -34.66
CA LEU A 286 -1.19 -12.46 -34.37
C LEU A 286 -1.44 -13.91 -34.81
N THR A 287 -0.34 -14.61 -35.14
CA THR A 287 -0.34 -16.07 -35.31
C THR A 287 0.64 -16.69 -34.30
N ASP A 288 0.26 -17.83 -33.77
CA ASP A 288 1.10 -18.64 -32.92
C ASP A 288 2.07 -19.54 -33.72
N PRO A 289 3.01 -20.26 -33.07
CA PRO A 289 3.95 -21.16 -33.72
C PRO A 289 3.36 -22.33 -34.49
N GLU A 290 2.06 -22.63 -34.30
CA GLU A 290 1.32 -23.63 -35.09
C GLU A 290 0.58 -22.99 -36.27
N GLY A 291 0.80 -21.68 -36.48
CA GLY A 291 0.15 -20.92 -37.57
C GLY A 291 -1.32 -20.64 -37.30
N LYS A 292 -1.80 -20.76 -36.09
CA LYS A 292 -3.19 -20.45 -35.70
C LYS A 292 -3.36 -18.99 -35.33
N LEU A 293 -4.56 -18.44 -35.60
CA LEU A 293 -4.90 -17.11 -35.16
C LEU A 293 -4.82 -17.04 -33.62
N PHE A 294 -4.11 -16.06 -33.10
CA PHE A 294 -3.87 -15.86 -31.69
C PHE A 294 -4.39 -14.50 -31.24
N TRP A 295 -5.11 -14.51 -30.13
CA TRP A 295 -5.52 -13.30 -29.45
C TRP A 295 -4.74 -13.17 -28.14
N SER A 296 -3.88 -12.13 -28.06
CA SER A 296 -3.09 -11.90 -26.87
C SER A 296 -3.98 -11.45 -25.71
N LEU A 297 -4.17 -12.35 -24.75
CA LEU A 297 -4.80 -12.08 -23.47
C LEU A 297 -3.74 -12.30 -22.40
N GLY A 298 -3.51 -11.29 -21.58
CA GLY A 298 -2.53 -11.39 -20.50
C GLY A 298 -2.69 -10.28 -19.48
N MET A 299 -2.08 -10.46 -18.32
CA MET A 299 -1.98 -9.41 -17.32
C MET A 299 -0.83 -8.48 -17.70
N ASN A 300 -1.08 -7.16 -17.60
CA ASN A 300 -0.02 -6.17 -17.74
C ASN A 300 0.93 -6.25 -16.53
N THR A 301 2.19 -5.93 -16.76
CA THR A 301 3.22 -5.82 -15.73
C THR A 301 3.52 -7.11 -14.97
N THR A 302 3.25 -8.27 -15.56
CA THR A 302 3.85 -9.52 -15.11
C THR A 302 5.24 -9.63 -15.73
N HIS A 303 6.26 -9.47 -14.93
CA HIS A 303 7.66 -9.70 -15.32
C HIS A 303 8.34 -10.58 -14.28
N ASP A 304 9.32 -11.31 -14.75
CA ASP A 304 10.16 -12.21 -13.97
C ASP A 304 11.22 -11.46 -13.13
N LYS A 305 11.28 -10.15 -13.27
CA LYS A 305 12.17 -9.29 -12.48
C LYS A 305 11.45 -8.82 -11.26
N ALA A 306 11.88 -9.28 -10.10
CA ALA A 306 11.57 -8.57 -8.88
C ALA A 306 12.24 -7.18 -8.97
N ASP A 307 11.47 -6.12 -8.69
CA ASP A 307 12.04 -4.80 -8.40
C ASP A 307 12.77 -4.88 -7.04
N SER A 308 13.74 -5.78 -6.95
CA SER A 308 14.56 -5.95 -5.77
C SER A 308 15.83 -5.16 -5.96
N VAL A 309 16.11 -4.31 -5.00
CA VAL A 309 17.42 -3.72 -4.85
C VAL A 309 18.40 -4.84 -4.50
N THR A 310 19.11 -5.33 -5.49
CA THR A 310 20.33 -6.09 -5.23
C THR A 310 21.40 -5.07 -4.91
N ALA A 311 21.90 -5.11 -3.70
CA ALA A 311 23.04 -4.32 -3.29
C ALA A 311 24.33 -4.82 -3.97
#